data_adfa8b95f829901ef5ce94f365e8d326
#
_entry.id   adfa8b95f829901ef5ce94f365e8d326
#
_cell.length_a   1.000
_cell.length_b   1.000
_cell.length_c   1.000
_cell.angle_alpha   90.00
_cell.angle_beta   90.00
_cell.angle_gamma   90.00
#
_symmetry.space_group_name_H-M   'P 1'
#
loop_
_entity.id
_entity.type
_entity.pdbx_description
1 polymer ?
#
loop_
_entity_poly.entity_id
_entity_poly.type
_entity_poly.pdbx_seq_one_letter_code
_entity_poly.pdbx_strand_id
1 'polypeptide(L)'
;MTVRVERSVDLPADPNRVWEFLSHPSNRARAISVVSDFTVDGADETVVTWHIELPIPMIDQQISVRTEDVQRDPPEFVKFEGRSKVLNVTGEHFIRTNDGGTRLRNSFVVEGRLPGVERFFRKNLDGELKNLERTIREDLELDS
;
A
#
# COMPACT_ATOMS: atom_id res chain seq x y z
N MET A 1 -15.83 -2.78 -11.29
CA MET A 1 -14.78 -3.72 -11.71
C MET A 1 -13.62 -3.68 -10.73
N THR A 2 -13.07 -4.83 -10.43
CA THR A 2 -12.11 -4.98 -9.34
C THR A 2 -10.82 -5.60 -9.84
N VAL A 3 -9.69 -5.03 -9.44
CA VAL A 3 -8.36 -5.57 -9.74
C VAL A 3 -7.74 -6.03 -8.43
N ARG A 4 -7.24 -7.27 -8.40
CA ARG A 4 -6.59 -7.84 -7.22
C ARG A 4 -5.20 -8.32 -7.59
N VAL A 5 -4.21 -7.95 -6.80
CA VAL A 5 -2.84 -8.43 -6.95
C VAL A 5 -2.30 -8.84 -5.58
N GLU A 6 -1.66 -9.99 -5.53
CA GLU A 6 -1.01 -10.51 -4.34
C GLU A 6 0.43 -10.85 -4.66
N ARG A 7 1.33 -10.53 -3.74
CA ARG A 7 2.75 -10.86 -3.87
C ARG A 7 3.32 -11.28 -2.52
N SER A 8 4.18 -12.28 -2.54
CA SER A 8 4.92 -12.70 -1.35
C SER A 8 6.41 -12.46 -1.58
N VAL A 9 7.10 -12.04 -0.53
CA VAL A 9 8.54 -11.81 -0.58
C VAL A 9 9.16 -12.28 0.74
N ASP A 10 10.37 -12.85 0.65
CA ASP A 10 11.14 -13.22 1.83
C ASP A 10 12.16 -12.12 2.11
N LEU A 11 12.16 -11.63 3.35
CA LEU A 11 13.01 -10.54 3.79
C LEU A 11 13.95 -11.03 4.88
N PRO A 12 15.26 -10.76 4.78
CA PRO A 12 16.23 -11.14 5.84
C PRO A 12 16.17 -10.14 7.00
N ALA A 13 15.01 -10.01 7.60
CA ALA A 13 14.77 -9.07 8.70
C ALA A 13 13.76 -9.68 9.66
N ASP A 14 13.88 -9.32 10.93
CA ASP A 14 12.96 -9.77 11.97
C ASP A 14 11.55 -9.26 11.68
N PRO A 15 10.50 -10.06 11.94
CA PRO A 15 9.12 -9.61 11.72
C PRO A 15 8.76 -8.30 12.42
N ASN A 16 9.35 -8.03 13.59
CA ASN A 16 9.10 -6.76 14.29
C ASN A 16 9.62 -5.56 13.51
N ARG A 17 10.73 -5.71 12.79
CA ARG A 17 11.25 -4.63 11.96
C ARG A 17 10.35 -4.37 10.76
N VAL A 18 9.83 -5.43 10.15
CA VAL A 18 8.90 -5.30 9.03
C VAL A 18 7.60 -4.67 9.51
N TRP A 19 7.11 -5.10 10.66
CA TRP A 19 5.92 -4.50 11.27
C TRP A 19 6.12 -3.02 11.53
N GLU A 20 7.28 -2.64 12.07
CA GLU A 20 7.56 -1.25 12.38
C GLU A 20 7.46 -0.35 11.15
N PHE A 21 7.90 -0.85 9.99
CA PHE A 21 7.72 -0.12 8.74
C PHE A 21 6.25 -0.06 8.33
N LEU A 22 5.59 -1.21 8.27
CA LEU A 22 4.23 -1.31 7.72
C LEU A 22 3.15 -0.74 8.63
N SER A 23 3.42 -0.66 9.94
CA SER A 23 2.44 -0.13 10.89
C SER A 23 2.29 1.39 10.82
N HIS A 24 3.21 2.07 10.10
CA HIS A 24 3.09 3.51 9.88
C HIS A 24 2.47 3.76 8.51
N PRO A 25 1.22 4.24 8.45
CA PRO A 25 0.54 4.47 7.17
C PRO A 25 1.31 5.38 6.21
N SER A 26 2.08 6.34 6.74
CA SER A 26 2.90 7.23 5.91
C SER A 26 3.97 6.47 5.13
N ASN A 27 4.52 5.39 5.71
CA ASN A 27 5.51 4.57 5.00
C ASN A 27 4.88 3.87 3.80
N ARG A 28 3.65 3.41 3.93
CA ARG A 28 2.94 2.78 2.83
C ARG A 28 2.62 3.80 1.73
N ALA A 29 2.20 4.99 2.14
CA ALA A 29 1.87 6.05 1.18
C ALA A 29 3.08 6.43 0.31
N ARG A 30 4.25 6.63 0.93
CA ARG A 30 5.43 7.05 0.17
C ARG A 30 6.00 5.96 -0.73
N ALA A 31 5.56 4.72 -0.54
CA ALA A 31 6.04 3.60 -1.33
C ALA A 31 5.28 3.41 -2.65
N ILE A 32 4.12 4.03 -2.79
CA ILE A 32 3.27 3.86 -3.97
C ILE A 32 3.47 5.04 -4.90
N SER A 33 3.89 4.77 -6.15
CA SER A 33 4.37 5.80 -7.06
C SER A 33 3.31 6.81 -7.50
N VAL A 34 2.04 6.38 -7.56
CA VAL A 34 0.96 7.31 -7.96
C VAL A 34 0.58 8.28 -6.84
N VAL A 35 1.05 8.03 -5.61
CA VAL A 35 0.85 8.96 -4.50
C VAL A 35 1.91 10.05 -4.59
N SER A 36 1.50 11.22 -5.09
CA SER A 36 2.42 12.35 -5.25
C SER A 36 2.69 13.06 -3.93
N ASP A 37 1.72 13.01 -3.01
CA ASP A 37 1.82 13.60 -1.68
C ASP A 37 0.79 12.95 -0.77
N PHE A 38 0.93 13.14 0.53
CA PHE A 38 -0.05 12.61 1.49
C PHE A 38 -0.13 13.50 2.72
N THR A 39 -1.28 13.43 3.39
CA THR A 39 -1.54 14.19 4.62
C THR A 39 -1.90 13.21 5.73
N VAL A 40 -1.22 13.31 6.86
CA VAL A 40 -1.51 12.47 8.02
C VAL A 40 -2.54 13.17 8.90
N ASP A 41 -3.65 12.50 9.20
CA ASP A 41 -4.72 13.05 10.02
C ASP A 41 -4.81 12.30 11.34
N GLY A 42 -5.15 13.03 12.39
CA GLY A 42 -5.39 12.45 13.70
C GLY A 42 -4.13 12.27 14.53
N ALA A 43 -4.32 12.19 15.85
CA ALA A 43 -3.22 12.09 16.79
C ALA A 43 -2.55 10.72 16.78
N ASP A 44 -3.27 9.67 16.37
CA ASP A 44 -2.77 8.31 16.32
C ASP A 44 -2.21 7.93 14.95
N GLU A 45 -2.26 8.84 13.97
CA GLU A 45 -1.69 8.65 12.65
C GLU A 45 -2.24 7.43 11.88
N THR A 46 -3.45 6.97 12.21
CA THR A 46 -4.05 5.82 11.53
C THR A 46 -4.81 6.20 10.26
N VAL A 47 -5.02 7.49 10.04
CA VAL A 47 -5.71 8.02 8.88
C VAL A 47 -4.73 8.83 8.05
N VAL A 48 -4.59 8.45 6.78
CA VAL A 48 -3.72 9.17 5.84
C VAL A 48 -4.48 9.39 4.55
N THR A 49 -4.53 10.64 4.10
CA THR A 49 -5.14 10.97 2.83
C THR A 49 -4.06 10.99 1.76
N TRP A 50 -4.19 10.14 0.77
CA TRP A 50 -3.29 10.10 -0.38
C TRP A 50 -3.76 11.12 -1.40
N HIS A 51 -2.81 11.89 -1.95
CA HIS A 51 -3.06 12.76 -3.09
C HIS A 51 -2.42 12.08 -4.29
N ILE A 52 -3.26 11.52 -5.17
CA ILE A 52 -2.76 10.71 -6.28
C ILE A 52 -3.01 11.39 -7.62
N GLU A 53 -2.15 11.09 -8.58
CA GLU A 53 -2.28 11.56 -9.94
C GLU A 53 -2.28 10.34 -10.86
N LEU A 54 -3.32 10.25 -11.69
CA LEU A 54 -3.46 9.15 -12.63
C LEU A 54 -3.36 9.69 -14.05
N PRO A 55 -2.50 9.09 -14.90
CA PRO A 55 -2.38 9.51 -16.30
C PRO A 55 -3.51 8.93 -17.14
N ILE A 56 -4.74 9.29 -16.81
CA ILE A 56 -5.94 8.80 -17.45
C ILE A 56 -6.67 9.98 -18.09
N PRO A 57 -7.01 9.89 -19.40
CA PRO A 57 -7.82 10.93 -20.03
C PRO A 57 -9.11 11.14 -19.25
N MET A 58 -9.56 12.37 -19.15
CA MET A 58 -10.75 12.77 -18.40
C MET A 58 -10.56 12.88 -16.89
N ILE A 59 -9.41 12.47 -16.36
CA ILE A 59 -9.05 12.71 -14.97
C ILE A 59 -7.84 13.63 -14.99
N ASP A 60 -8.08 14.93 -14.95
CA ASP A 60 -7.03 15.94 -15.05
C ASP A 60 -6.72 16.61 -13.71
N GLN A 61 -7.35 16.14 -12.64
CA GLN A 61 -7.16 16.69 -11.32
C GLN A 61 -6.54 15.67 -10.37
N GLN A 62 -5.89 16.20 -9.34
CA GLN A 62 -5.39 15.37 -8.26
C GLN A 62 -6.57 14.77 -7.51
N ILE A 63 -6.48 13.50 -7.17
CA ILE A 63 -7.52 12.75 -6.47
C ILE A 63 -7.09 12.55 -5.03
N SER A 64 -8.01 12.82 -4.10
CA SER A 64 -7.75 12.57 -2.68
C SER A 64 -8.43 11.26 -2.27
N VAL A 65 -7.63 10.31 -1.80
CA VAL A 65 -8.11 9.01 -1.32
C VAL A 65 -7.84 8.96 0.18
N ARG A 66 -8.91 8.94 0.97
CA ARG A 66 -8.78 8.87 2.42
C ARG A 66 -8.62 7.42 2.83
N THR A 67 -7.45 7.09 3.41
CA THR A 67 -7.15 5.73 3.86
C THR A 67 -7.20 5.67 5.38
N GLU A 68 -7.64 4.52 5.89
CA GLU A 68 -7.75 4.28 7.32
C GLU A 68 -7.41 2.83 7.62
N ASP A 69 -6.61 2.62 8.67
CA ASP A 69 -6.33 1.26 9.14
C ASP A 69 -7.57 0.75 9.86
N VAL A 70 -8.14 -0.34 9.36
CA VAL A 70 -9.38 -0.91 9.90
C VAL A 70 -9.14 -2.15 10.76
N GLN A 71 -7.95 -2.76 10.66
CA GLN A 71 -7.58 -3.88 11.52
C GLN A 71 -6.06 -3.90 11.70
N ARG A 72 -5.61 -4.08 12.94
CA ARG A 72 -4.19 -4.12 13.27
C ARG A 72 -3.96 -5.20 14.32
N ASP A 73 -3.21 -6.22 13.94
CA ASP A 73 -2.85 -7.33 14.83
C ASP A 73 -1.32 -7.43 14.86
N PRO A 74 -0.65 -6.62 15.71
CA PRO A 74 0.81 -6.60 15.76
C PRO A 74 1.39 -7.93 16.21
N PRO A 75 2.50 -8.37 15.66
CA PRO A 75 3.21 -7.83 14.48
C PRO A 75 2.86 -8.59 13.19
N GLU A 76 1.70 -9.21 13.11
CA GLU A 76 1.37 -10.20 12.09
C GLU A 76 0.50 -9.68 10.96
N PHE A 77 -0.32 -8.65 11.20
CA PHE A 77 -1.31 -8.26 10.19
C PHE A 77 -1.74 -6.81 10.33
N VAL A 78 -1.90 -6.14 9.19
CA VAL A 78 -2.55 -4.83 9.13
C VAL A 78 -3.37 -4.76 7.85
N LYS A 79 -4.57 -4.20 7.98
CA LYS A 79 -5.47 -3.98 6.85
C LYS A 79 -5.90 -2.52 6.83
N PHE A 80 -5.87 -1.91 5.66
CA PHE A 80 -6.38 -0.56 5.49
C PHE A 80 -7.36 -0.49 4.34
N GLU A 81 -8.24 0.50 4.38
CA GLU A 81 -9.20 0.80 3.32
C GLU A 81 -9.08 2.26 2.92
N GLY A 82 -9.15 2.53 1.62
CA GLY A 82 -9.14 3.87 1.09
C GLY A 82 -10.36 4.10 0.22
N ARG A 83 -10.93 5.30 0.29
CA ARG A 83 -12.15 5.64 -0.44
C ARG A 83 -12.02 6.99 -1.11
N SER A 84 -12.57 7.07 -2.32
CA SER A 84 -12.67 8.30 -3.08
C SER A 84 -13.82 8.20 -4.08
N LYS A 85 -14.05 9.27 -4.83
CA LYS A 85 -15.05 9.26 -5.90
C LYS A 85 -14.57 8.48 -7.12
N VAL A 86 -13.26 8.23 -7.23
CA VAL A 86 -12.63 7.65 -8.41
C VAL A 86 -12.33 6.18 -8.22
N LEU A 87 -11.94 5.79 -7.00
CA LEU A 87 -11.58 4.40 -6.70
C LEU A 87 -11.70 4.12 -5.20
N ASN A 88 -11.83 2.85 -4.88
CA ASN A 88 -11.65 2.35 -3.52
C ASN A 88 -10.46 1.40 -3.55
N VAL A 89 -9.70 1.35 -2.47
CA VAL A 89 -8.55 0.45 -2.35
C VAL A 89 -8.61 -0.27 -1.01
N THR A 90 -8.22 -1.54 -1.00
CA THR A 90 -8.04 -2.31 0.23
C THR A 90 -6.65 -2.91 0.16
N GLY A 91 -5.87 -2.71 1.22
CA GLY A 91 -4.54 -3.29 1.33
C GLY A 91 -4.44 -4.17 2.56
N GLU A 92 -3.83 -5.34 2.40
CA GLU A 92 -3.59 -6.26 3.50
C GLU A 92 -2.13 -6.68 3.49
N HIS A 93 -1.51 -6.69 4.67
CA HIS A 93 -0.12 -7.08 4.84
C HIS A 93 -0.05 -8.17 5.88
N PHE A 94 0.40 -9.37 5.46
CA PHE A 94 0.54 -10.54 6.32
C PHE A 94 2.03 -10.76 6.60
N ILE A 95 2.42 -10.75 7.85
CA ILE A 95 3.81 -10.83 8.28
C ILE A 95 3.99 -12.11 9.07
N ARG A 96 4.85 -13.01 8.58
CA ARG A 96 5.10 -14.31 9.22
C ARG A 96 6.59 -14.56 9.37
N THR A 97 6.96 -15.27 10.42
CA THR A 97 8.33 -15.72 10.59
C THR A 97 8.65 -16.76 9.52
N ASN A 98 9.85 -16.66 8.94
CA ASN A 98 10.37 -17.62 8.00
C ASN A 98 11.82 -17.90 8.39
N ASP A 99 12.42 -18.96 7.87
CA ASP A 99 13.78 -19.36 8.23
C ASP A 99 14.77 -18.19 8.16
N GLY A 100 15.14 -17.67 9.33
CA GLY A 100 16.11 -16.58 9.43
C GLY A 100 15.56 -15.19 9.06
N GLY A 101 14.25 -15.04 8.92
CA GLY A 101 13.68 -13.75 8.54
C GLY A 101 12.18 -13.72 8.54
N THR A 102 11.62 -13.01 7.56
CA THR A 102 10.18 -12.76 7.47
C THR A 102 9.68 -13.12 6.08
N ARG A 103 8.52 -13.76 6.02
CA ARG A 103 7.74 -13.85 4.77
C ARG A 103 6.64 -12.82 4.85
N LEU A 104 6.67 -11.89 3.92
CA LEU A 104 5.66 -10.83 3.80
C LEU A 104 4.78 -11.11 2.60
N ARG A 105 3.47 -11.16 2.83
CA ARG A 105 2.50 -11.25 1.74
C ARG A 105 1.69 -9.97 1.71
N ASN A 106 1.70 -9.29 0.57
CA ASN A 106 0.95 -8.08 0.35
C ASN A 106 -0.18 -8.35 -0.63
N SER A 107 -1.39 -7.89 -0.31
CA SER A 107 -2.55 -8.02 -1.17
C SER A 107 -3.21 -6.67 -1.33
N PHE A 108 -3.38 -6.23 -2.58
CA PHE A 108 -4.08 -4.98 -2.88
C PHE A 108 -5.26 -5.27 -3.78
N VAL A 109 -6.40 -4.67 -3.44
CA VAL A 109 -7.61 -4.74 -4.24
C VAL A 109 -8.02 -3.31 -4.57
N VAL A 110 -8.17 -3.01 -5.86
CA VAL A 110 -8.61 -1.70 -6.32
C VAL A 110 -9.94 -1.85 -7.06
N GLU A 111 -10.93 -1.10 -6.62
CA GLU A 111 -12.21 -1.01 -7.29
C GLU A 111 -12.29 0.34 -7.99
N GLY A 112 -12.26 0.34 -9.32
CA GLY A 112 -12.35 1.56 -10.11
C GLY A 112 -13.81 1.99 -10.23
N ARG A 113 -14.06 3.28 -10.07
CA ARG A 113 -15.40 3.87 -10.12
C ARG A 113 -15.63 4.73 -11.35
N LEU A 114 -14.58 4.98 -12.12
CA LEU A 114 -14.65 5.74 -13.37
C LEU A 114 -13.96 4.96 -14.48
N PRO A 115 -14.34 5.18 -15.75
CA PRO A 115 -13.70 4.52 -16.88
C PRO A 115 -12.20 4.75 -16.91
N GLY A 116 -11.44 3.71 -17.21
CA GLY A 116 -10.00 3.80 -17.33
C GLY A 116 -9.24 3.50 -16.03
N VAL A 117 -9.86 3.67 -14.87
CA VAL A 117 -9.18 3.43 -13.58
C VAL A 117 -8.85 1.96 -13.41
N GLU A 118 -9.79 1.07 -13.66
CA GLU A 118 -9.56 -0.36 -13.57
C GLU A 118 -8.45 -0.81 -14.52
N ARG A 119 -8.52 -0.36 -15.77
CA ARG A 119 -7.50 -0.73 -16.77
C ARG A 119 -6.12 -0.26 -16.34
N PHE A 120 -6.01 0.94 -15.80
CA PHE A 120 -4.74 1.47 -15.32
C PHE A 120 -4.15 0.57 -14.23
N PHE A 121 -4.96 0.20 -13.24
CA PHE A 121 -4.45 -0.61 -12.12
C PHE A 121 -4.26 -2.08 -12.51
N ARG A 122 -5.04 -2.60 -13.46
CA ARG A 122 -4.78 -3.95 -13.98
C ARG A 122 -3.38 -4.02 -14.58
N LYS A 123 -2.93 -2.94 -15.19
CA LYS A 123 -1.62 -2.88 -15.83
C LYS A 123 -0.51 -2.54 -14.85
N ASN A 124 -0.78 -1.75 -13.81
CA ASN A 124 0.26 -1.14 -12.99
C ASN A 124 0.31 -1.59 -11.53
N LEU A 125 -0.71 -2.26 -11.02
CA LEU A 125 -0.79 -2.58 -9.60
C LEU A 125 0.32 -3.51 -9.13
N ASP A 126 0.70 -4.50 -9.93
CA ASP A 126 1.82 -5.39 -9.60
C ASP A 126 3.12 -4.60 -9.41
N GLY A 127 3.35 -3.61 -10.27
CA GLY A 127 4.50 -2.72 -10.15
C GLY A 127 4.49 -1.90 -8.87
N GLU A 128 3.29 -1.51 -8.41
CA GLU A 128 3.18 -0.78 -7.15
C GLU A 128 3.55 -1.65 -5.96
N LEU A 129 3.17 -2.93 -5.99
CA LEU A 129 3.59 -3.84 -4.93
C LEU A 129 5.09 -4.09 -4.96
N LYS A 130 5.70 -4.11 -6.15
CA LYS A 130 7.15 -4.19 -6.27
C LYS A 130 7.82 -2.94 -5.69
N ASN A 131 7.22 -1.77 -5.88
CA ASN A 131 7.73 -0.53 -5.30
C ASN A 131 7.70 -0.60 -3.77
N LEU A 132 6.64 -1.16 -3.20
CA LEU A 132 6.54 -1.34 -1.76
C LEU A 132 7.64 -2.26 -1.25
N GLU A 133 7.87 -3.39 -1.92
CA GLU A 133 8.95 -4.32 -1.54
C GLU A 133 10.30 -3.63 -1.57
N ARG A 134 10.58 -2.87 -2.63
CA ARG A 134 11.83 -2.14 -2.77
C ARG A 134 12.01 -1.11 -1.65
N THR A 135 10.94 -0.37 -1.36
CA THR A 135 10.99 0.66 -0.32
C THR A 135 11.27 0.06 1.06
N ILE A 136 10.67 -1.10 1.35
CA ILE A 136 10.94 -1.81 2.60
C ILE A 136 12.41 -2.21 2.67
N ARG A 137 12.96 -2.79 1.61
CA ARG A 137 14.37 -3.19 1.58
C ARG A 137 15.30 -2.00 1.78
N GLU A 138 15.02 -0.88 1.13
CA GLU A 138 15.82 0.33 1.28
C GLU A 138 15.73 0.89 2.70
N ASP A 139 14.52 0.95 3.24
CA ASP A 139 14.28 1.52 4.57
C ASP A 139 14.94 0.70 5.68
N LEU A 140 14.90 -0.62 5.55
CA LEU A 140 15.51 -1.53 6.53
C LEU A 140 16.98 -1.80 6.22
N GLU A 141 17.53 -1.16 5.20
CA GLU A 141 18.93 -1.31 4.79
C GLU A 141 19.29 -2.76 4.48
N LEU A 142 18.41 -3.46 3.80
CA LEU A 142 18.63 -4.83 3.41
C LEU A 142 19.30 -4.90 2.04
N ASP A 143 20.23 -5.84 1.89
CA ASP A 143 20.83 -6.08 0.60
C ASP A 143 19.81 -6.69 -0.33
N SER A 144 19.75 -6.19 -1.52
CA SER A 144 18.83 -6.67 -2.52
C SER A 144 19.30 -7.99 -3.14
#